data_9cafe4445cc2d3f318c1e6d6893af41e
#
_entry.id   9cafe4445cc2d3f318c1e6d6893af41e
#
_cell.length_a   1.000
_cell.length_b   1.000
_cell.length_c   1.000
_cell.angle_alpha   90.00
_cell.angle_beta   90.00
_cell.angle_gamma   90.00
#
_symmetry.space_group_name_H-M   'P 1'
#
loop_
_entity.id
_entity.type
_entity.pdbx_description
1 polymer ?
#
loop_
_entity_poly.entity_id
_entity_poly.type
_entity_poly.pdbx_seq_one_letter_code
_entity_poly.pdbx_strand_id
1 'polypeptide(L)'
;MTSRSDVPWEKPRLGISTCLLGERVRYDGGHKRDRFLTDTFGKFVEWVPVCPEVECGLPIPRESMHLAGDPDAPRLVTSRTGVDLTKQMRDWAAKRVRELERENLSGFIFKANSPSSGMERVKVFDEKGMPHKVGSGLFARAFMDHFPLLPVEEEGRLHDPLLRENFIESVFCLKRYRDAARGRRSARGLIDFH
;
A
#
# COMPACT_ATOMS: atom_id res chain seq x y z
N MET A 1 19.70 31.21 -22.73
CA MET A 1 18.55 31.22 -21.80
C MET A 1 17.65 30.05 -22.19
N THR A 2 17.93 28.87 -21.64
CA THR A 2 17.09 27.69 -21.86
C THR A 2 15.84 27.81 -21.02
N SER A 3 14.70 27.81 -21.69
CA SER A 3 13.35 27.91 -21.14
C SER A 3 13.12 26.81 -20.07
N ARG A 4 12.44 27.19 -18.98
CA ARG A 4 12.09 26.37 -17.79
C ARG A 4 11.04 25.27 -18.08
N SER A 5 10.66 25.04 -19.34
CA SER A 5 9.46 24.30 -19.74
C SER A 5 9.66 22.90 -20.33
N ASP A 6 10.86 22.37 -20.43
CA ASP A 6 11.11 21.15 -21.24
C ASP A 6 11.46 19.88 -20.46
N VAL A 7 11.32 19.85 -19.12
CA VAL A 7 11.35 18.57 -18.40
C VAL A 7 9.92 18.03 -18.37
N PRO A 8 9.64 16.91 -19.07
CA PRO A 8 8.31 16.30 -19.03
C PRO A 8 7.93 16.01 -17.58
N TRP A 9 6.77 16.46 -17.15
CA TRP A 9 6.27 16.15 -15.83
C TRP A 9 6.00 14.64 -15.70
N GLU A 10 6.80 13.97 -14.90
CA GLU A 10 6.62 12.56 -14.62
C GLU A 10 5.60 12.37 -13.49
N LYS A 11 4.60 11.54 -13.73
CA LYS A 11 3.59 11.18 -12.73
C LYS A 11 4.25 10.51 -11.51
N PRO A 12 3.81 10.82 -10.28
CA PRO A 12 4.25 10.06 -9.12
C PRO A 12 3.80 8.60 -9.25
N ARG A 13 4.70 7.67 -8.89
CA ARG A 13 4.39 6.23 -8.84
C ARG A 13 3.86 5.88 -7.46
N LEU A 14 2.69 5.25 -7.40
CA LEU A 14 2.05 4.83 -6.16
C LEU A 14 1.82 3.33 -6.14
N GLY A 15 2.23 2.70 -5.05
CA GLY A 15 1.81 1.34 -4.76
C GLY A 15 0.30 1.28 -4.45
N ILE A 16 -0.36 0.20 -4.86
CA ILE A 16 -1.79 0.02 -4.62
C ILE A 16 -2.14 -1.46 -4.48
N SER A 17 -3.06 -1.77 -3.57
CA SER A 17 -3.63 -3.12 -3.52
C SER A 17 -4.39 -3.42 -4.82
N THR A 18 -3.94 -4.42 -5.57
CA THR A 18 -4.37 -4.75 -6.95
C THR A 18 -5.88 -4.87 -7.12
N CYS A 19 -6.60 -5.41 -6.11
CA CYS A 19 -8.05 -5.55 -6.16
C CYS A 19 -8.82 -4.21 -6.23
N LEU A 20 -8.18 -3.09 -5.83
CA LEU A 20 -8.75 -1.74 -5.90
C LEU A 20 -8.78 -1.21 -7.33
N LEU A 21 -7.95 -1.73 -8.21
CA LEU A 21 -7.94 -1.40 -9.64
C LEU A 21 -9.01 -2.16 -10.45
N GLY A 22 -9.70 -3.11 -9.81
CA GLY A 22 -10.74 -3.91 -10.46
C GLY A 22 -10.27 -5.30 -10.91
N GLU A 23 -9.04 -5.69 -10.58
CA GLU A 23 -8.54 -7.01 -10.88
C GLU A 23 -9.13 -8.07 -9.94
N ARG A 24 -9.45 -9.23 -10.49
CA ARG A 24 -10.12 -10.34 -9.79
C ARG A 24 -9.14 -11.20 -9.01
N VAL A 25 -8.44 -10.61 -8.05
CA VAL A 25 -7.38 -11.24 -7.26
C VAL A 25 -7.77 -11.59 -5.82
N ARG A 26 -9.01 -11.33 -5.45
CA ARG A 26 -9.50 -11.63 -4.10
C ARG A 26 -9.70 -13.13 -3.90
N TYR A 27 -9.81 -13.53 -2.62
CA TYR A 27 -10.02 -14.93 -2.22
C TYR A 27 -11.28 -15.56 -2.85
N ASP A 28 -12.32 -14.76 -3.09
CA ASP A 28 -13.59 -15.14 -3.69
C ASP A 28 -13.59 -15.03 -5.23
N GLY A 29 -12.46 -14.71 -5.86
CA GLY A 29 -12.36 -14.45 -7.31
C GLY A 29 -12.95 -13.11 -7.74
N GLY A 30 -13.35 -12.25 -6.79
CA GLY A 30 -13.89 -10.92 -7.03
C GLY A 30 -12.82 -9.82 -7.01
N HIS A 31 -13.30 -8.57 -7.01
CA HIS A 31 -12.48 -7.36 -6.88
C HIS A 31 -13.16 -6.35 -5.93
N LYS A 32 -12.48 -5.24 -5.65
CA LYS A 32 -12.99 -4.10 -4.89
C LYS A 32 -12.62 -2.78 -5.57
N ARG A 33 -12.92 -2.70 -6.90
CA ARG A 33 -12.62 -1.50 -7.68
C ARG A 33 -13.13 -0.25 -6.97
N ASP A 34 -12.22 0.69 -6.76
CA ASP A 34 -12.53 2.02 -6.27
C ASP A 34 -12.56 3.01 -7.46
N ARG A 35 -13.72 3.65 -7.69
CA ARG A 35 -13.89 4.55 -8.85
C ARG A 35 -13.10 5.83 -8.71
N PHE A 36 -12.95 6.36 -7.51
CA PHE A 36 -12.13 7.55 -7.32
C PHE A 36 -10.67 7.25 -7.71
N LEU A 37 -10.13 6.12 -7.25
CA LEU A 37 -8.76 5.74 -7.56
C LEU A 37 -8.56 5.45 -9.05
N THR A 38 -9.49 4.72 -9.70
CA THR A 38 -9.33 4.32 -11.11
C THR A 38 -9.69 5.44 -12.09
N ASP A 39 -10.80 6.15 -11.86
CA ASP A 39 -11.40 7.03 -12.87
C ASP A 39 -10.99 8.50 -12.68
N THR A 40 -10.54 8.88 -11.48
CA THR A 40 -10.16 10.26 -11.15
C THR A 40 -8.67 10.36 -10.84
N PHE A 41 -8.21 9.80 -9.72
CA PHE A 41 -6.84 9.97 -9.26
C PHE A 41 -5.82 9.26 -10.15
N GLY A 42 -6.18 8.12 -10.74
CA GLY A 42 -5.33 7.37 -11.67
C GLY A 42 -4.92 8.14 -12.94
N LYS A 43 -5.59 9.26 -13.26
CA LYS A 43 -5.18 10.14 -14.34
C LYS A 43 -3.88 10.91 -14.03
N PHE A 44 -3.57 11.07 -12.75
CA PHE A 44 -2.46 11.91 -12.26
C PHE A 44 -1.28 11.09 -11.71
N VAL A 45 -1.42 9.78 -11.59
CA VAL A 45 -0.40 8.91 -10.99
C VAL A 45 -0.14 7.70 -11.89
N GLU A 46 0.95 6.99 -11.64
CA GLU A 46 1.25 5.68 -12.21
C GLU A 46 1.11 4.62 -11.12
N TRP A 47 0.26 3.62 -11.36
CA TRP A 47 0.02 2.56 -10.39
C TRP A 47 1.07 1.47 -10.43
N VAL A 48 1.54 1.06 -9.26
CA VAL A 48 2.35 -0.13 -9.03
C VAL A 48 1.49 -1.12 -8.23
N PRO A 49 0.78 -2.04 -8.90
CA PRO A 49 -0.14 -2.95 -8.24
C PRO A 49 0.63 -4.00 -7.42
N VAL A 50 0.10 -4.32 -6.24
CA VAL A 50 0.63 -5.36 -5.35
C VAL A 50 -0.53 -6.18 -4.78
N CYS A 51 -0.49 -7.50 -4.95
CA CYS A 51 -1.42 -8.42 -4.30
C CYS A 51 -0.64 -9.42 -3.44
N PRO A 52 -0.51 -9.18 -2.13
CA PRO A 52 0.32 -10.03 -1.27
C PRO A 52 -0.06 -11.51 -1.32
N GLU A 53 -1.34 -11.81 -1.38
CA GLU A 53 -1.82 -13.19 -1.38
C GLU A 53 -1.47 -13.93 -2.68
N VAL A 54 -1.67 -13.29 -3.83
CA VAL A 54 -1.36 -13.90 -5.13
C VAL A 54 0.15 -13.97 -5.36
N GLU A 55 0.85 -12.88 -5.05
CA GLU A 55 2.29 -12.82 -5.28
C GLU A 55 3.08 -13.73 -4.33
N CYS A 56 2.56 -14.03 -3.13
CA CYS A 56 3.17 -15.04 -2.26
C CYS A 56 2.84 -16.49 -2.68
N GLY A 57 2.08 -16.69 -3.78
CA GLY A 57 1.81 -18.01 -4.37
C GLY A 57 0.47 -18.64 -3.99
N LEU A 58 -0.47 -17.87 -3.41
CA LEU A 58 -1.80 -18.40 -3.10
C LEU A 58 -2.70 -18.37 -4.34
N PRO A 59 -3.54 -19.40 -4.56
CA PRO A 59 -4.41 -19.50 -5.73
C PRO A 59 -5.60 -18.52 -5.70
N ILE A 60 -6.29 -18.42 -6.83
CA ILE A 60 -7.58 -17.75 -6.95
C ILE A 60 -8.56 -18.77 -7.57
N PRO A 61 -9.71 -19.06 -6.96
CA PRO A 61 -10.13 -18.67 -5.61
C PRO A 61 -9.31 -19.37 -4.51
N ARG A 62 -9.40 -18.87 -3.29
CA ARG A 62 -8.74 -19.44 -2.11
C ARG A 62 -9.61 -19.31 -0.87
N GLU A 63 -9.25 -20.04 0.15
CA GLU A 63 -9.88 -19.90 1.46
C GLU A 63 -9.61 -18.51 2.05
N SER A 64 -10.59 -17.94 2.73
CA SER A 64 -10.41 -16.69 3.48
C SER A 64 -9.39 -16.89 4.60
N MET A 65 -8.75 -15.81 5.01
CA MET A 65 -7.72 -15.80 6.05
C MET A 65 -8.02 -14.72 7.08
N HIS A 66 -7.47 -14.90 8.27
CA HIS A 66 -7.53 -13.91 9.34
C HIS A 66 -6.23 -13.89 10.14
N LEU A 67 -6.05 -12.84 10.93
CA LEU A 67 -4.96 -12.75 11.89
C LEU A 67 -5.42 -13.36 13.23
N ALA A 68 -4.53 -14.11 13.89
CA ALA A 68 -4.81 -14.76 15.16
C ALA A 68 -3.62 -14.67 16.13
N GLY A 69 -3.91 -14.69 17.43
CA GLY A 69 -2.94 -14.69 18.51
C GLY A 69 -2.55 -13.29 18.99
N ASP A 70 -1.28 -13.07 19.26
CA ASP A 70 -0.76 -11.80 19.76
C ASP A 70 -0.84 -10.71 18.67
N PRO A 71 -1.47 -9.55 18.94
CA PRO A 71 -1.53 -8.42 18.00
C PRO A 71 -0.16 -7.88 17.56
N ASP A 72 0.86 -7.99 18.40
CA ASP A 72 2.21 -7.55 18.09
C ASP A 72 2.98 -8.54 17.21
N ALA A 73 2.60 -9.81 17.26
CA ALA A 73 3.19 -10.89 16.48
C ALA A 73 2.12 -11.84 15.89
N PRO A 74 1.11 -11.32 15.15
CA PRO A 74 -0.02 -12.12 14.73
C PRO A 74 0.38 -13.20 13.73
N ARG A 75 -0.35 -14.33 13.78
CA ARG A 75 -0.28 -15.38 12.78
C ARG A 75 -1.35 -15.15 11.70
N LEU A 76 -1.01 -15.43 10.47
CA LEU A 76 -1.95 -15.45 9.34
C LEU A 76 -2.42 -16.88 9.12
N VAL A 77 -3.68 -17.14 9.39
CA VAL A 77 -4.24 -18.51 9.30
C VAL A 77 -5.46 -18.53 8.39
N THR A 78 -5.66 -19.67 7.69
CA THR A 78 -6.87 -19.91 6.91
C THR A 78 -8.06 -20.14 7.82
N SER A 79 -9.25 -19.63 7.44
CA SER A 79 -10.39 -19.56 8.36
C SER A 79 -11.08 -20.89 8.62
N ARG A 80 -11.01 -21.86 7.70
CA ARG A 80 -11.67 -23.16 7.81
C ARG A 80 -10.68 -24.27 8.17
N THR A 81 -9.53 -24.30 7.50
CA THR A 81 -8.55 -25.39 7.64
C THR A 81 -7.47 -25.09 8.68
N GLY A 82 -7.36 -23.84 9.16
CA GLY A 82 -6.39 -23.46 10.17
C GLY A 82 -4.93 -23.51 9.71
N VAL A 83 -4.67 -23.60 8.41
CA VAL A 83 -3.31 -23.62 7.86
C VAL A 83 -2.59 -22.31 8.15
N ASP A 84 -1.41 -22.39 8.75
CA ASP A 84 -0.58 -21.23 9.06
C ASP A 84 0.23 -20.79 7.84
N LEU A 85 -0.06 -19.60 7.34
CA LEU A 85 0.57 -18.97 6.19
C LEU A 85 1.54 -17.85 6.59
N THR A 86 1.80 -17.69 7.90
CA THR A 86 2.58 -16.57 8.44
C THR A 86 3.99 -16.52 7.85
N LYS A 87 4.68 -17.64 7.85
CA LYS A 87 6.06 -17.70 7.34
C LYS A 87 6.11 -17.36 5.84
N GLN A 88 5.23 -17.98 5.05
CA GLN A 88 5.16 -17.75 3.60
C GLN A 88 4.93 -16.28 3.28
N MET A 89 3.96 -15.65 3.95
CA MET A 89 3.63 -14.23 3.74
C MET A 89 4.77 -13.31 4.19
N ARG A 90 5.39 -13.58 5.35
CA ARG A 90 6.51 -12.77 5.87
C ARG A 90 7.75 -12.87 4.98
N ASP A 91 8.12 -14.06 4.53
CA ASP A 91 9.28 -14.28 3.66
C ASP A 91 9.08 -13.55 2.32
N TRP A 92 7.89 -13.66 1.73
CA TRP A 92 7.53 -12.93 0.53
C TRP A 92 7.55 -11.41 0.76
N ALA A 93 6.90 -10.91 1.84
CA ALA A 93 6.83 -9.48 2.14
C ALA A 93 8.23 -8.88 2.31
N ALA A 94 9.13 -9.54 3.04
CA ALA A 94 10.50 -9.09 3.23
C ALA A 94 11.29 -8.96 1.92
N LYS A 95 11.05 -9.85 0.95
CA LYS A 95 11.62 -9.75 -0.39
C LYS A 95 10.97 -8.61 -1.19
N ARG A 96 9.64 -8.55 -1.18
CA ARG A 96 8.88 -7.61 -2.00
C ARG A 96 9.13 -6.15 -1.64
N VAL A 97 9.24 -5.82 -0.35
CA VAL A 97 9.54 -4.44 0.06
C VAL A 97 10.89 -3.95 -0.48
N ARG A 98 11.91 -4.83 -0.56
CA ARG A 98 13.22 -4.50 -1.17
C ARG A 98 13.13 -4.31 -2.69
N GLU A 99 12.28 -5.08 -3.36
CA GLU A 99 12.02 -4.89 -4.80
C GLU A 99 11.34 -3.54 -5.05
N LEU A 100 10.40 -3.16 -4.18
CA LEU A 100 9.67 -1.89 -4.25
C LEU A 100 10.56 -0.64 -4.03
N GLU A 101 11.75 -0.76 -3.44
CA GLU A 101 12.72 0.34 -3.38
C GLU A 101 13.05 0.89 -4.78
N ARG A 102 13.15 -0.01 -5.77
CA ARG A 102 13.50 0.34 -7.15
C ARG A 102 12.37 1.05 -7.89
N GLU A 103 11.14 0.92 -7.39
CA GLU A 103 9.96 1.55 -7.97
C GLU A 103 9.87 3.06 -7.66
N ASN A 104 10.68 3.56 -6.73
CA ASN A 104 10.69 4.98 -6.33
C ASN A 104 9.29 5.50 -5.99
N LEU A 105 8.55 4.73 -5.20
CA LEU A 105 7.17 5.04 -4.84
C LEU A 105 7.07 6.37 -4.09
N SER A 106 6.05 7.15 -4.39
CA SER A 106 5.70 8.38 -3.69
C SER A 106 4.59 8.19 -2.64
N GLY A 107 4.06 6.97 -2.51
CA GLY A 107 3.05 6.59 -1.52
C GLY A 107 2.50 5.20 -1.79
N PHE A 108 1.59 4.73 -0.90
CA PHE A 108 0.90 3.45 -1.06
C PHE A 108 -0.55 3.53 -0.58
N ILE A 109 -1.47 2.89 -1.34
CA ILE A 109 -2.88 2.77 -0.96
C ILE A 109 -3.19 1.30 -0.66
N PHE A 110 -3.47 1.04 0.60
CA PHE A 110 -3.78 -0.29 1.09
C PHE A 110 -5.27 -0.63 0.99
N LYS A 111 -5.59 -1.93 0.88
CA LYS A 111 -6.96 -2.44 1.02
C LYS A 111 -7.32 -2.58 2.50
N ALA A 112 -8.28 -1.79 2.96
CA ALA A 112 -8.78 -1.83 4.33
C ALA A 112 -9.28 -3.21 4.76
N ASN A 113 -9.11 -3.52 6.04
CA ASN A 113 -9.56 -4.76 6.69
C ASN A 113 -8.97 -6.06 6.11
N SER A 114 -7.91 -6.00 5.31
CA SER A 114 -7.22 -7.18 4.80
C SER A 114 -6.19 -7.69 5.82
N PRO A 115 -6.13 -9.01 6.12
CA PRO A 115 -5.13 -9.57 7.04
C PRO A 115 -3.71 -9.50 6.49
N SER A 116 -3.56 -9.27 5.18
CA SER A 116 -2.26 -9.04 4.53
C SER A 116 -1.96 -7.56 4.30
N SER A 117 -2.95 -6.78 3.86
CA SER A 117 -2.77 -5.41 3.35
C SER A 117 -3.44 -4.32 4.17
N GLY A 118 -4.23 -4.62 5.20
CA GLY A 118 -4.88 -3.58 6.02
C GLY A 118 -3.82 -2.79 6.80
N MET A 119 -3.86 -1.47 6.71
CA MET A 119 -2.88 -0.59 7.34
C MET A 119 -3.04 -0.58 8.86
N GLU A 120 -4.26 -0.46 9.33
CA GLU A 120 -4.59 -0.37 10.75
C GLU A 120 -5.95 -1.02 11.07
N ARG A 121 -6.19 -1.27 12.38
CA ARG A 121 -7.48 -1.76 12.88
C ARG A 121 -7.94 -3.08 12.23
N VAL A 122 -7.00 -3.87 11.73
CA VAL A 122 -7.29 -5.22 11.24
C VAL A 122 -7.68 -6.11 12.42
N LYS A 123 -8.69 -6.95 12.21
CA LYS A 123 -9.13 -7.89 13.24
C LYS A 123 -8.06 -8.95 13.51
N VAL A 124 -7.64 -9.04 14.75
CA VAL A 124 -6.83 -10.16 15.29
C VAL A 124 -7.72 -10.95 16.23
N PHE A 125 -7.84 -12.25 16.01
CA PHE A 125 -8.66 -13.14 16.82
C PHE A 125 -7.82 -13.72 17.97
N ASP A 126 -8.30 -13.59 19.20
CA ASP A 126 -7.70 -14.18 20.37
C ASP A 126 -7.91 -15.71 20.44
N GLU A 127 -7.38 -16.35 21.49
CA GLU A 127 -7.52 -17.79 21.72
C GLU A 127 -8.99 -18.23 21.92
N LYS A 128 -9.88 -17.32 22.30
CA LYS A 128 -11.30 -17.57 22.47
C LYS A 128 -12.10 -17.31 21.19
N GLY A 129 -11.41 -16.91 20.09
CA GLY A 129 -12.05 -16.58 18.83
C GLY A 129 -12.72 -15.20 18.79
N MET A 130 -12.41 -14.32 19.74
CA MET A 130 -12.96 -12.96 19.77
C MET A 130 -12.10 -12.02 18.92
N PRO A 131 -12.69 -11.21 18.02
CA PRO A 131 -11.95 -10.29 17.18
C PRO A 131 -11.67 -8.96 17.89
N HIS A 132 -10.43 -8.54 17.89
CA HIS A 132 -9.96 -7.24 18.36
C HIS A 132 -9.43 -6.43 17.17
N LYS A 133 -9.89 -5.18 16.99
CA LYS A 133 -9.47 -4.29 15.88
C LYS A 133 -8.20 -3.52 16.27
N VAL A 134 -7.09 -4.22 16.35
CA VAL A 134 -5.82 -3.67 16.87
C VAL A 134 -4.61 -3.97 15.99
N GLY A 135 -4.75 -4.81 14.97
CA GLY A 135 -3.63 -5.27 14.15
C GLY A 135 -3.42 -4.48 12.87
N SER A 136 -2.32 -4.80 12.21
CA SER A 136 -2.01 -4.45 10.82
C SER A 136 -1.78 -5.73 10.02
N GLY A 137 -2.09 -5.69 8.73
CA GLY A 137 -1.80 -6.80 7.82
C GLY A 137 -0.29 -7.03 7.70
N LEU A 138 0.11 -8.30 7.52
CA LEU A 138 1.53 -8.66 7.57
C LEU A 138 2.39 -7.93 6.54
N PHE A 139 1.90 -7.78 5.31
CA PHE A 139 2.61 -7.00 4.29
C PHE A 139 2.55 -5.49 4.57
N ALA A 140 1.38 -4.96 4.97
CA ALA A 140 1.25 -3.55 5.28
C ALA A 140 2.22 -3.12 6.38
N ARG A 141 2.35 -3.91 7.45
CA ARG A 141 3.33 -3.69 8.53
C ARG A 141 4.75 -3.70 8.01
N ALA A 142 5.15 -4.76 7.27
CA ALA A 142 6.49 -4.85 6.69
C ALA A 142 6.80 -3.67 5.75
N PHE A 143 5.81 -3.22 4.99
CA PHE A 143 5.96 -2.06 4.10
C PHE A 143 6.15 -0.75 4.89
N MET A 144 5.32 -0.49 5.89
CA MET A 144 5.40 0.73 6.69
C MET A 144 6.69 0.79 7.52
N ASP A 145 7.14 -0.34 8.07
CA ASP A 145 8.40 -0.45 8.79
C ASP A 145 9.61 -0.19 7.85
N HIS A 146 9.52 -0.65 6.61
CA HIS A 146 10.59 -0.47 5.63
C HIS A 146 10.62 0.93 5.01
N PHE A 147 9.46 1.56 4.84
CA PHE A 147 9.28 2.89 4.26
C PHE A 147 8.61 3.88 5.22
N PRO A 148 9.23 4.21 6.36
CA PRO A 148 8.58 4.97 7.43
C PRO A 148 8.20 6.41 7.05
N LEU A 149 8.77 6.95 5.98
CA LEU A 149 8.51 8.32 5.50
C LEU A 149 7.58 8.37 4.27
N LEU A 150 7.15 7.22 3.75
CA LEU A 150 6.22 7.22 2.64
C LEU A 150 4.79 7.52 3.10
N PRO A 151 4.08 8.42 2.43
CA PRO A 151 2.64 8.58 2.64
C PRO A 151 1.91 7.28 2.36
N VAL A 152 1.12 6.81 3.32
CA VAL A 152 0.29 5.61 3.18
C VAL A 152 -1.14 5.90 3.64
N GLU A 153 -2.12 5.27 3.00
CA GLU A 153 -3.51 5.39 3.38
C GLU A 153 -4.33 4.15 2.97
N GLU A 154 -5.52 4.00 3.50
CA GLU A 154 -6.48 2.98 3.08
C GLU A 154 -7.56 3.58 2.17
N GLU A 155 -8.02 2.81 1.19
CA GLU A 155 -9.04 3.28 0.24
C GLU A 155 -10.31 3.79 0.93
N GLY A 156 -10.74 3.15 2.02
CA GLY A 156 -11.93 3.56 2.76
C GLY A 156 -11.79 4.94 3.40
N ARG A 157 -10.59 5.29 3.86
CA ARG A 157 -10.30 6.59 4.48
C ARG A 157 -10.16 7.71 3.45
N LEU A 158 -9.78 7.39 2.22
CA LEU A 158 -9.73 8.36 1.12
C LEU A 158 -11.12 8.84 0.65
N HIS A 159 -12.21 8.28 1.19
CA HIS A 159 -13.55 8.83 1.02
C HIS A 159 -13.80 10.07 1.91
N ASP A 160 -13.03 10.26 2.98
CA ASP A 160 -13.01 11.51 3.74
C ASP A 160 -12.22 12.56 2.94
N PRO A 161 -12.83 13.75 2.65
CA PRO A 161 -12.19 14.78 1.83
C PRO A 161 -10.88 15.30 2.43
N LEU A 162 -10.81 15.49 3.76
CA LEU A 162 -9.63 16.04 4.42
C LEU A 162 -8.46 15.04 4.41
N LEU A 163 -8.74 13.77 4.72
CA LEU A 163 -7.72 12.72 4.68
C LEU A 163 -7.21 12.50 3.26
N ARG A 164 -8.11 12.54 2.29
CA ARG A 164 -7.77 12.42 0.87
C ARG A 164 -6.88 13.56 0.40
N GLU A 165 -7.22 14.81 0.73
CA GLU A 165 -6.44 15.99 0.37
C GLU A 165 -5.04 15.92 0.97
N ASN A 166 -4.93 15.66 2.27
CA ASN A 166 -3.65 15.50 2.97
C ASN A 166 -2.77 14.41 2.36
N PHE A 167 -3.36 13.26 1.99
CA PHE A 167 -2.64 12.18 1.34
C PHE A 167 -2.11 12.61 -0.03
N ILE A 168 -2.98 13.21 -0.86
CA ILE A 168 -2.61 13.69 -2.20
C ILE A 168 -1.49 14.73 -2.11
N GLU A 169 -1.63 15.74 -1.25
CA GLU A 169 -0.58 16.74 -1.03
C GLU A 169 0.74 16.10 -0.62
N SER A 170 0.72 15.18 0.32
CA SER A 170 1.93 14.48 0.80
C SER A 170 2.63 13.72 -0.33
N VAL A 171 1.88 13.02 -1.18
CA VAL A 171 2.39 12.30 -2.35
C VAL A 171 3.09 13.24 -3.33
N PHE A 172 2.42 14.34 -3.71
CA PHE A 172 2.96 15.27 -4.68
C PHE A 172 4.10 16.11 -4.10
N CYS A 173 4.05 16.45 -2.82
CA CYS A 173 5.12 17.13 -2.11
C CYS A 173 6.39 16.25 -2.09
N LEU A 174 6.26 14.97 -1.73
CA LEU A 174 7.40 14.03 -1.74
C LEU A 174 8.00 13.85 -3.14
N LYS A 175 7.15 13.74 -4.19
CA LYS A 175 7.62 13.67 -5.58
C LYS A 175 8.41 14.91 -5.96
N ARG A 176 7.87 16.11 -5.73
CA ARG A 176 8.55 17.37 -6.01
C ARG A 176 9.87 17.52 -5.26
N TYR A 177 9.88 17.17 -3.96
CA TYR A 177 11.10 17.17 -3.16
C TYR A 177 12.18 16.27 -3.75
N ARG A 178 11.84 15.04 -4.12
CA ARG A 178 12.78 14.09 -4.72
C ARG A 178 13.29 14.55 -6.08
N ASP A 179 12.45 15.16 -6.90
CA ASP A 179 12.86 15.70 -8.20
C ASP A 179 13.81 16.89 -8.03
N ALA A 180 13.51 17.80 -7.09
CA ALA A 180 14.39 18.90 -6.74
C ALA A 180 15.75 18.41 -6.20
N ALA A 181 15.74 17.39 -5.35
CA ALA A 181 16.98 16.79 -4.79
C ALA A 181 17.84 16.08 -5.84
N ARG A 182 17.21 15.48 -6.87
CA ARG A 182 17.93 14.87 -8.02
C ARG A 182 18.44 15.91 -9.01
N GLY A 183 17.67 16.97 -9.25
CA GLY A 183 17.93 17.93 -10.31
C GLY A 183 19.06 18.93 -10.03
N ARG A 184 19.29 19.32 -8.79
CA ARG A 184 20.41 20.21 -8.38
C ARG A 184 20.58 20.22 -6.86
N ARG A 185 21.72 19.83 -6.37
CA ARG A 185 22.22 20.14 -5.02
C ARG A 185 22.60 21.61 -4.91
N SER A 186 21.70 22.56 -5.16
CA SER A 186 21.96 23.99 -5.02
C SER A 186 20.93 24.64 -4.10
N ALA A 187 21.36 25.61 -3.30
CA ALA A 187 20.48 26.40 -2.44
C ALA A 187 19.29 27.02 -3.21
N ARG A 188 19.49 27.34 -4.51
CA ARG A 188 18.44 27.86 -5.40
C ARG A 188 17.35 26.84 -5.71
N GLY A 189 17.68 25.53 -5.81
CA GLY A 189 16.69 24.47 -5.98
C GLY A 189 15.80 24.24 -4.77
N LEU A 190 16.30 24.52 -3.55
CA LEU A 190 15.52 24.50 -2.32
C LEU A 190 14.58 25.69 -2.20
N ILE A 191 15.01 26.87 -2.65
CA ILE A 191 14.17 28.08 -2.66
C ILE A 191 13.01 27.94 -3.67
N ASP A 192 13.27 27.32 -4.81
CA ASP A 192 12.25 27.06 -5.85
C ASP A 192 11.24 25.96 -5.45
N PHE A 193 11.51 25.20 -4.38
CA PHE A 193 10.61 24.19 -3.83
C PHE A 193 9.48 24.81 -2.98
N HIS A 194 9.75 25.94 -2.30
CA HIS A 194 8.77 26.72 -1.52
C HIS A 194 8.04 27.71 -2.41
#